data_5b7401d497ec892e84d0e625df384a8c
#
_entry.id   5b7401d497ec892e84d0e625df384a8c
#
_cell.length_a   1.000
_cell.length_b   1.000
_cell.length_c   1.000
_cell.angle_alpha   90.00
_cell.angle_beta   90.00
_cell.angle_gamma   90.00
#
_symmetry.space_group_name_H-M   'P 1'
#
loop_
_entity.id
_entity.type
_entity.pdbx_description
1 polymer ?
#
loop_
_entity_poly.entity_id
_entity_poly.type
_entity_poly.pdbx_seq_one_letter_code
_entity_poly.pdbx_strand_id
1 'polypeptide(L)'
;MKVSVLEYISYALFPRRCALCGKVVAPDMPVCGSCESDLEYVKGDLCPHCGREKKYCSCSFHRRFFEAQTAPFYYSGAVKRSIHALKFNGRTQNADGLARFMAQSVKENFAGVKFDFVCCVPLSEASYKKRGYNQSALLAKRIAK
;
A
#
# COMPACT_ATOMS: atom_id res chain seq x y z
N MET A 1 4.81 -18.81 -18.21
CA MET A 1 3.59 -18.09 -18.61
C MET A 1 3.88 -17.41 -19.96
N LYS A 2 3.08 -17.73 -21.02
CA LYS A 2 3.24 -17.05 -22.34
C LYS A 2 2.59 -15.66 -22.21
N VAL A 3 3.40 -14.62 -22.20
CA VAL A 3 2.92 -13.24 -22.28
C VAL A 3 2.33 -13.03 -23.67
N SER A 4 1.09 -12.54 -23.76
CA SER A 4 0.47 -12.29 -25.05
C SER A 4 1.16 -11.12 -25.77
N VAL A 5 1.11 -11.11 -27.11
CA VAL A 5 1.70 -9.99 -27.90
C VAL A 5 1.08 -8.65 -27.51
N LEU A 6 -0.20 -8.62 -27.18
CA LEU A 6 -0.90 -7.42 -26.68
C LEU A 6 -0.34 -6.94 -25.34
N GLU A 7 -0.04 -7.85 -24.42
CA GLU A 7 0.58 -7.50 -23.13
C GLU A 7 1.99 -6.96 -23.32
N TYR A 8 2.75 -7.51 -24.27
CA TYR A 8 4.10 -7.01 -24.60
C TYR A 8 4.04 -5.59 -25.19
N ILE A 9 3.13 -5.33 -26.14
CA ILE A 9 2.93 -4.00 -26.74
C ILE A 9 2.45 -3.01 -25.66
N SER A 10 1.50 -3.40 -24.81
CA SER A 10 1.01 -2.58 -23.70
C SER A 10 2.12 -2.22 -22.73
N TYR A 11 3.00 -3.17 -22.40
CA TYR A 11 4.14 -2.93 -21.53
C TYR A 11 5.21 -2.03 -22.18
N ALA A 12 5.45 -2.17 -23.48
CA ALA A 12 6.39 -1.33 -24.22
C ALA A 12 5.94 0.14 -24.25
N LEU A 13 4.63 0.38 -24.39
CA LEU A 13 4.05 1.72 -24.41
C LEU A 13 3.85 2.31 -23.01
N PHE A 14 3.44 1.46 -22.04
CA PHE A 14 3.12 1.83 -20.67
C PHE A 14 3.85 0.94 -19.67
N PRO A 15 5.18 1.05 -19.54
CA PRO A 15 5.95 0.16 -18.68
C PRO A 15 5.55 0.34 -17.21
N ARG A 16 5.47 -0.78 -16.49
CA ARG A 16 5.28 -0.74 -15.04
C ARG A 16 6.43 0.00 -14.37
N ARG A 17 6.08 0.77 -13.36
CA ARG A 17 7.05 1.55 -12.60
C ARG A 17 7.05 1.11 -11.15
N CYS A 18 8.25 1.09 -10.57
CA CYS A 18 8.44 0.87 -9.15
C CYS A 18 7.53 1.83 -8.34
N ALA A 19 6.70 1.28 -7.47
CA ALA A 19 5.77 2.05 -6.64
C ALA A 19 6.47 3.00 -5.66
N LEU A 20 7.78 2.82 -5.43
CA LEU A 20 8.54 3.63 -4.48
C LEU A 20 9.39 4.71 -5.16
N CYS A 21 10.15 4.38 -6.20
CA CYS A 21 11.07 5.33 -6.86
C CYS A 21 10.65 5.73 -8.28
N GLY A 22 9.73 5.00 -8.92
CA GLY A 22 9.26 5.28 -10.28
C GLY A 22 10.15 4.72 -11.41
N LYS A 23 11.26 4.02 -11.11
CA LYS A 23 12.05 3.31 -12.13
C LYS A 23 11.19 2.24 -12.82
N VAL A 24 11.44 1.97 -14.11
CA VAL A 24 10.78 0.87 -14.82
C VAL A 24 11.18 -0.46 -14.17
N VAL A 25 10.19 -1.34 -14.00
CA VAL A 25 10.37 -2.68 -13.42
C VAL A 25 9.67 -3.71 -14.28
N ALA A 26 9.98 -4.99 -14.10
CA ALA A 26 9.30 -6.08 -14.79
C ALA A 26 7.78 -6.09 -14.47
N PRO A 27 6.94 -6.65 -15.36
CA PRO A 27 5.48 -6.57 -15.25
C PRO A 27 4.88 -7.15 -13.96
N ASP A 28 5.56 -8.11 -13.35
CA ASP A 28 5.17 -8.82 -12.12
C ASP A 28 5.71 -8.16 -10.85
N MET A 29 6.70 -7.28 -10.96
CA MET A 29 7.36 -6.64 -9.81
C MET A 29 6.64 -5.35 -9.39
N PRO A 30 6.24 -5.22 -8.11
CA PRO A 30 5.65 -3.99 -7.58
C PRO A 30 6.71 -2.91 -7.30
N VAL A 31 7.94 -3.32 -6.98
CA VAL A 31 9.08 -2.44 -6.66
C VAL A 31 10.37 -2.98 -7.30
N CYS A 32 11.37 -2.13 -7.49
CA CYS A 32 12.68 -2.56 -7.98
C CYS A 32 13.53 -3.13 -6.83
N GLY A 33 14.53 -3.99 -7.16
CA GLY A 33 15.36 -4.66 -6.17
C GLY A 33 16.06 -3.70 -5.19
N SER A 34 16.56 -2.54 -5.66
CA SER A 34 17.16 -1.56 -4.75
C SER A 34 16.18 -0.92 -3.77
N CYS A 35 14.91 -0.75 -4.17
CA CYS A 35 13.90 -0.28 -3.22
C CYS A 35 13.43 -1.40 -2.29
N GLU A 36 13.41 -2.63 -2.74
CA GLU A 36 13.02 -3.79 -1.95
C GLU A 36 14.01 -4.06 -0.81
N SER A 37 15.32 -3.94 -1.08
CA SER A 37 16.36 -4.06 -0.05
C SER A 37 16.30 -2.97 1.02
N ASP A 38 15.77 -1.79 0.68
CA ASP A 38 15.63 -0.64 1.60
C ASP A 38 14.29 -0.65 2.36
N LEU A 39 13.43 -1.66 2.17
CA LEU A 39 12.14 -1.73 2.83
C LEU A 39 12.26 -2.18 4.28
N GLU A 40 11.79 -1.33 5.17
CA GLU A 40 11.63 -1.65 6.59
C GLU A 40 10.23 -2.24 6.83
N TYR A 41 10.15 -3.56 6.82
CA TYR A 41 8.90 -4.28 7.09
C TYR A 41 8.55 -4.22 8.58
N VAL A 42 7.27 -4.06 8.88
CA VAL A 42 6.74 -4.27 10.23
C VAL A 42 6.69 -5.78 10.47
N LYS A 43 7.57 -6.30 11.33
CA LYS A 43 7.78 -7.74 11.57
C LYS A 43 7.94 -8.03 13.06
N GLY A 44 7.89 -9.32 13.41
CA GLY A 44 8.17 -9.81 14.76
C GLY A 44 6.93 -9.95 15.63
N ASP A 45 7.09 -9.78 16.95
CA ASP A 45 5.98 -9.91 17.92
C ASP A 45 5.10 -8.66 17.88
N LEU A 46 4.04 -8.74 17.08
CA LEU A 46 3.11 -7.63 16.85
C LEU A 46 2.01 -7.61 17.90
N CYS A 47 1.60 -6.41 18.26
CA CYS A 47 0.40 -6.21 19.06
C CYS A 47 -0.84 -6.55 18.21
N PRO A 48 -1.71 -7.48 18.64
CA PRO A 48 -2.87 -7.90 17.87
C PRO A 48 -3.86 -6.75 17.61
N HIS A 49 -3.88 -5.74 18.48
CA HIS A 49 -4.80 -4.60 18.35
C HIS A 49 -4.28 -3.52 17.41
N CYS A 50 -3.04 -3.03 17.60
CA CYS A 50 -2.53 -1.89 16.84
C CYS A 50 -1.53 -2.24 15.74
N GLY A 51 -1.17 -3.50 15.56
CA GLY A 51 -0.26 -3.97 14.52
C GLY A 51 1.20 -3.46 14.65
N ARG A 52 1.53 -2.74 15.72
CA ARG A 52 2.92 -2.33 16.01
C ARG A 52 3.66 -3.46 16.68
N GLU A 53 4.98 -3.46 16.59
CA GLU A 53 5.79 -4.31 17.44
C GLU A 53 5.45 -4.04 18.92
N LYS A 54 5.36 -5.07 19.75
CA LYS A 54 4.92 -4.93 21.16
C LYS A 54 5.77 -3.92 21.95
N LYS A 55 7.07 -3.84 21.66
CA LYS A 55 7.98 -2.88 22.29
C LYS A 55 7.62 -1.40 22.04
N TYR A 56 6.89 -1.10 20.95
CA TYR A 56 6.42 0.24 20.61
C TYR A 56 4.91 0.40 20.76
N CYS A 57 4.25 -0.59 21.34
CA CYS A 57 2.82 -0.56 21.56
C CYS A 57 2.45 0.39 22.70
N SER A 58 1.44 1.23 22.46
CA SER A 58 0.87 2.16 23.46
C SER A 58 -0.65 1.98 23.63
N CYS A 59 -1.16 0.77 23.40
CA CYS A 59 -2.60 0.50 23.45
C CYS A 59 -3.22 0.71 24.84
N SER A 60 -2.45 0.49 25.92
CA SER A 60 -2.88 0.73 27.30
C SER A 60 -3.13 2.20 27.63
N PHE A 61 -2.54 3.12 26.85
CA PHE A 61 -2.64 4.57 27.10
C PHE A 61 -3.66 5.29 26.22
N HIS A 62 -4.23 4.59 25.19
CA HIS A 62 -5.09 5.23 24.21
C HIS A 62 -6.33 4.39 23.93
N ARG A 63 -7.51 4.99 24.09
CA ARG A 63 -8.77 4.38 23.66
C ARG A 63 -8.78 4.25 22.14
N ARG A 64 -9.13 3.06 21.64
CA ARG A 64 -9.23 2.76 20.22
C ARG A 64 -10.65 2.36 19.86
N PHE A 65 -11.08 2.71 18.66
CA PHE A 65 -12.43 2.43 18.15
C PHE A 65 -12.41 1.40 17.01
N PHE A 66 -11.33 0.62 16.92
CA PHE A 66 -11.16 -0.48 15.98
C PHE A 66 -10.60 -1.69 16.72
N GLU A 67 -10.93 -2.89 16.24
CA GLU A 67 -10.49 -4.14 16.89
C GLU A 67 -9.04 -4.46 16.60
N ALA A 68 -8.61 -4.33 15.33
CA ALA A 68 -7.26 -4.64 14.91
C ALA A 68 -6.77 -3.74 13.77
N GLN A 69 -5.46 -3.67 13.61
CA GLN A 69 -4.79 -2.89 12.57
C GLN A 69 -3.56 -3.64 12.10
N THR A 70 -3.26 -3.54 10.81
CA THR A 70 -1.99 -3.99 10.25
C THR A 70 -1.39 -2.95 9.29
N ALA A 71 -0.09 -3.01 9.12
CA ALA A 71 0.65 -2.22 8.15
C ALA A 71 1.85 -3.02 7.65
N PRO A 72 2.15 -3.03 6.34
CA PRO A 72 3.29 -3.79 5.80
C PRO A 72 4.64 -3.16 6.15
N PHE A 73 4.72 -1.84 6.29
CA PHE A 73 5.97 -1.08 6.40
C PHE A 73 5.95 -0.03 7.50
N TYR A 74 7.12 0.31 7.99
CA TYR A 74 7.32 1.57 8.71
C TYR A 74 7.17 2.76 7.77
N TYR A 75 6.68 3.88 8.30
CA TYR A 75 6.51 5.12 7.54
C TYR A 75 7.84 5.90 7.47
N SER A 76 8.80 5.34 6.75
CA SER A 76 10.17 5.84 6.61
C SER A 76 10.64 5.84 5.15
N GLY A 77 11.77 6.41 4.88
CA GLY A 77 12.53 6.27 3.64
C GLY A 77 11.71 6.37 2.34
N ALA A 78 11.81 5.36 1.50
CA ALA A 78 11.17 5.28 0.19
C ALA A 78 9.64 5.16 0.30
N VAL A 79 9.14 4.48 1.34
CA VAL A 79 7.69 4.33 1.59
C VAL A 79 7.05 5.69 1.84
N LYS A 80 7.64 6.51 2.71
CA LYS A 80 7.18 7.88 3.00
C LYS A 80 7.15 8.73 1.74
N ARG A 81 8.22 8.71 0.92
CA ARG A 81 8.28 9.44 -0.36
C ARG A 81 7.21 8.98 -1.33
N SER A 82 6.97 7.67 -1.46
CA SER A 82 5.94 7.11 -2.34
C SER A 82 4.53 7.53 -1.93
N ILE A 83 4.20 7.43 -0.64
CA ILE A 83 2.90 7.87 -0.12
C ILE A 83 2.71 9.38 -0.32
N HIS A 84 3.78 10.17 -0.13
CA HIS A 84 3.74 11.60 -0.39
C HIS A 84 3.49 11.90 -1.87
N ALA A 85 4.17 11.19 -2.78
CA ALA A 85 3.97 11.32 -4.22
C ALA A 85 2.56 10.91 -4.65
N LEU A 86 1.99 9.85 -4.03
CA LEU A 86 0.60 9.47 -4.22
C LEU A 86 -0.38 10.53 -3.70
N LYS A 87 -0.07 11.26 -2.63
CA LYS A 87 -0.94 12.28 -2.05
C LYS A 87 -0.87 13.64 -2.75
N PHE A 88 0.29 14.03 -3.26
CA PHE A 88 0.56 15.42 -3.65
C PHE A 88 1.15 15.60 -5.05
N ASN A 89 1.69 14.57 -5.66
CA ASN A 89 2.37 14.67 -6.95
C ASN A 89 1.65 13.88 -8.07
N GLY A 90 0.39 13.52 -7.88
CA GLY A 90 -0.42 12.85 -8.91
C GLY A 90 0.03 11.44 -9.31
N ARG A 91 0.96 10.81 -8.56
CA ARG A 91 1.47 9.47 -8.89
C ARG A 91 0.50 8.36 -8.47
N THR A 92 -0.68 8.33 -9.10
CA THR A 92 -1.74 7.35 -8.79
C THR A 92 -1.32 5.91 -9.04
N GLN A 93 -0.38 5.66 -9.97
CA GLN A 93 0.18 4.33 -10.24
C GLN A 93 0.90 3.70 -9.03
N ASN A 94 1.41 4.51 -8.09
CA ASN A 94 2.01 3.98 -6.86
C ASN A 94 1.01 3.17 -6.03
N ALA A 95 -0.28 3.46 -6.17
CA ALA A 95 -1.33 2.75 -5.45
C ALA A 95 -1.39 1.25 -5.80
N ASP A 96 -1.01 0.85 -7.02
CA ASP A 96 -1.02 -0.56 -7.42
C ASP A 96 0.00 -1.40 -6.64
N GLY A 97 1.24 -0.91 -6.55
CA GLY A 97 2.28 -1.60 -5.79
C GLY A 97 2.05 -1.53 -4.28
N LEU A 98 1.67 -0.36 -3.74
CA LEU A 98 1.39 -0.21 -2.31
C LEU A 98 0.22 -1.11 -1.88
N ALA A 99 -0.86 -1.19 -2.67
CA ALA A 99 -2.00 -2.04 -2.37
C ALA A 99 -1.66 -3.54 -2.35
N ARG A 100 -0.73 -4.01 -3.19
CA ARG A 100 -0.27 -5.42 -3.15
C ARG A 100 0.36 -5.77 -1.80
N PHE A 101 1.23 -4.92 -1.28
CA PHE A 101 1.83 -5.13 0.04
C PHE A 101 0.80 -5.02 1.16
N MET A 102 -0.16 -4.08 1.05
CA MET A 102 -1.25 -3.97 2.02
C MET A 102 -2.13 -5.21 2.01
N ALA A 103 -2.52 -5.71 0.83
CA ALA A 103 -3.31 -6.93 0.71
C ALA A 103 -2.58 -8.16 1.27
N GLN A 104 -1.26 -8.25 1.05
CA GLN A 104 -0.44 -9.32 1.62
C GLN A 104 -0.43 -9.23 3.14
N SER A 105 -0.20 -8.04 3.71
CA SER A 105 -0.24 -7.84 5.16
C SER A 105 -1.60 -8.19 5.77
N VAL A 106 -2.70 -7.90 5.08
CA VAL A 106 -4.05 -8.30 5.51
C VAL A 106 -4.18 -9.82 5.52
N LYS A 107 -3.74 -10.51 4.46
CA LYS A 107 -3.80 -11.98 4.36
C LYS A 107 -2.99 -12.67 5.47
N GLU A 108 -1.83 -12.12 5.81
CA GLU A 108 -0.94 -12.68 6.81
C GLU A 108 -1.44 -12.46 8.24
N ASN A 109 -1.97 -11.28 8.54
CA ASN A 109 -2.33 -10.90 9.90
C ASN A 109 -3.81 -11.14 10.24
N PHE A 110 -4.66 -11.33 9.24
CA PHE A 110 -6.10 -11.58 9.39
C PHE A 110 -6.54 -12.88 8.71
N ALA A 111 -5.68 -13.90 8.75
CA ALA A 111 -5.99 -15.21 8.21
C ALA A 111 -7.27 -15.77 8.85
N GLY A 112 -8.23 -16.20 8.03
CA GLY A 112 -9.53 -16.74 8.49
C GLY A 112 -10.59 -15.69 8.81
N VAL A 113 -10.27 -14.40 8.80
CA VAL A 113 -11.29 -13.34 8.96
C VAL A 113 -12.00 -13.13 7.64
N LYS A 114 -13.33 -13.17 7.67
CA LYS A 114 -14.18 -12.77 6.54
C LYS A 114 -14.50 -11.30 6.63
N PHE A 115 -14.22 -10.57 5.58
CA PHE A 115 -14.61 -9.16 5.45
C PHE A 115 -15.84 -9.05 4.56
N ASP A 116 -16.87 -8.35 5.01
CA ASP A 116 -18.09 -8.14 4.23
C ASP A 116 -17.88 -7.05 3.18
N PHE A 117 -17.08 -6.03 3.49
CA PHE A 117 -16.77 -4.94 2.56
C PHE A 117 -15.44 -4.25 2.90
N VAL A 118 -14.90 -3.55 1.90
CA VAL A 118 -13.72 -2.68 2.05
C VAL A 118 -14.17 -1.25 1.83
N CYS A 119 -13.93 -0.39 2.81
CA CYS A 119 -14.23 1.05 2.69
C CYS A 119 -12.94 1.88 2.76
N CYS A 120 -13.04 3.12 2.32
CA CYS A 120 -11.95 4.08 2.37
C CYS A 120 -12.25 5.24 3.32
N VAL A 121 -11.19 5.84 3.87
CA VAL A 121 -11.35 7.10 4.62
C VAL A 121 -11.79 8.20 3.64
N PRO A 122 -12.90 8.92 3.93
CA PRO A 122 -13.35 10.01 3.09
C PRO A 122 -12.33 11.14 3.04
N LEU A 123 -12.37 11.89 1.95
CA LEU A 123 -11.53 13.06 1.75
C LEU A 123 -12.42 14.32 1.82
N SER A 124 -11.93 15.40 2.43
CA SER A 124 -12.65 16.68 2.41
C SER A 124 -12.75 17.22 0.97
N GLU A 125 -13.81 17.96 0.66
CA GLU A 125 -14.01 18.56 -0.67
C GLU A 125 -12.83 19.42 -1.11
N ALA A 126 -12.29 20.23 -0.21
CA ALA A 126 -11.12 21.06 -0.49
C ALA A 126 -9.91 20.24 -0.89
N SER A 127 -9.67 19.13 -0.20
CA SER A 127 -8.57 18.19 -0.51
C SER A 127 -8.84 17.44 -1.82
N TYR A 128 -10.08 17.08 -2.11
CA TYR A 128 -10.46 16.44 -3.36
C TYR A 128 -10.29 17.39 -4.56
N LYS A 129 -10.76 18.63 -4.46
CA LYS A 129 -10.54 19.65 -5.49
C LYS A 129 -9.05 19.87 -5.79
N LYS A 130 -8.20 19.89 -4.75
CA LYS A 130 -6.76 20.08 -4.90
C LYS A 130 -6.06 18.87 -5.53
N ARG A 131 -6.49 17.64 -5.24
CA ARG A 131 -5.81 16.40 -5.66
C ARG A 131 -6.40 15.74 -6.90
N GLY A 132 -7.70 15.97 -7.17
CA GLY A 132 -8.46 15.32 -8.23
C GLY A 132 -8.87 13.87 -7.94
N TYR A 133 -8.44 13.28 -6.82
CA TYR A 133 -8.75 11.90 -6.43
C TYR A 133 -8.59 11.66 -4.92
N ASN A 134 -9.26 10.60 -4.43
CA ASN A 134 -9.07 10.09 -3.08
C ASN A 134 -8.07 8.91 -3.11
N GLN A 135 -6.89 9.12 -2.51
CA GLN A 135 -5.84 8.10 -2.46
C GLN A 135 -6.27 6.83 -1.68
N SER A 136 -7.07 6.98 -0.61
CA SER A 136 -7.57 5.84 0.17
C SER A 136 -8.55 5.01 -0.65
N ALA A 137 -9.39 5.66 -1.48
CA ALA A 137 -10.29 4.96 -2.39
C ALA A 137 -9.52 4.20 -3.49
N LEU A 138 -8.43 4.78 -4.01
CA LEU A 138 -7.56 4.07 -4.96
C LEU A 138 -6.95 2.80 -4.36
N LEU A 139 -6.48 2.86 -3.12
CA LEU A 139 -5.93 1.71 -2.40
C LEU A 139 -7.02 0.68 -2.10
N ALA A 140 -8.16 1.10 -1.51
CA ALA A 140 -9.27 0.21 -1.17
C ALA A 140 -9.79 -0.56 -2.39
N LYS A 141 -10.00 0.11 -3.52
CA LYS A 141 -10.44 -0.52 -4.78
C LYS A 141 -9.47 -1.60 -5.28
N ARG A 142 -8.19 -1.47 -5.00
CA ARG A 142 -7.17 -2.45 -5.41
C ARG A 142 -7.03 -3.61 -4.43
N ILE A 143 -7.22 -3.35 -3.15
CA ILE A 143 -7.20 -4.37 -2.09
C ILE A 143 -8.43 -5.29 -2.20
N ALA A 144 -9.58 -4.76 -2.59
CA ALA A 144 -10.83 -5.48 -2.74
C ALA A 144 -10.89 -6.44 -3.96
N LYS A 145 -9.86 -6.44 -4.83
CA LYS A 145 -9.73 -7.35 -5.99
C LYS A 145 -9.02 -8.64 -5.62
#